data_f892fb5790f81cd7fcc167605141e24e
#
_entry.id   f892fb5790f81cd7fcc167605141e24e
#
_cell.length_a   1.000
_cell.length_b   1.000
_cell.length_c   1.000
_cell.angle_alpha   90.00
_cell.angle_beta   90.00
_cell.angle_gamma   90.00
#
_symmetry.space_group_name_H-M   'P 1'
#
loop_
_entity.id
_entity.type
_entity.pdbx_description
1 polymer ?
#
loop_
_entity_poly.entity_id
_entity_poly.type
_entity_poly.pdbx_seq_one_letter_code
_entity_poly.pdbx_strand_id
1 'polypeptide(L)'
;PSGMDVQGKIVSALKRMGADYVVDTNWSADVTIMEEGTEMLANFERAKKAGTLHSKPFTYFTSCCPGWVNYVEKIAPDMIPHVSSTRSPQAIFGALAKTWLVEHAGIEKRDMRVISIMPCTAKKGEANRDTLKRADGSCDVDVVLTIREFARLIKRSGLNLADLPDMPFDSPMMSLSSGAGQLFGSTGGVMEAAVRTMSAVKNQDPRPMPPLTPVRGMEFIKEATVRLGDLGDIRIAVVHECANIAKVIEMVRNGTCPYHFVEDVSNADLR
;
A
#
# COMPACT_ATOMS: atom_id res chain seq x y z
N PRO A 1 5.07 -17.70 17.36
CA PRO A 1 6.16 -17.26 16.47
C PRO A 1 5.72 -16.03 15.69
N SER A 2 6.66 -15.12 15.39
CA SER A 2 6.37 -13.97 14.53
C SER A 2 6.11 -14.41 13.09
N GLY A 3 5.48 -13.57 12.28
CA GLY A 3 5.26 -13.87 10.85
C GLY A 3 6.57 -14.11 10.10
N MET A 4 7.65 -13.44 10.51
CA MET A 4 9.00 -13.63 9.96
C MET A 4 9.55 -15.05 10.22
N ASP A 5 9.27 -15.60 11.40
CA ASP A 5 9.77 -16.93 11.79
C ASP A 5 9.07 -18.08 11.05
N VAL A 6 7.93 -17.82 10.42
CA VAL A 6 7.12 -18.84 9.74
C VAL A 6 6.93 -18.60 8.25
N GLN A 7 7.58 -17.59 7.68
CA GLN A 7 7.44 -17.22 6.27
C GLN A 7 7.70 -18.40 5.33
N GLY A 8 8.84 -19.09 5.47
CA GLY A 8 9.18 -20.24 4.65
C GLY A 8 8.23 -21.42 4.83
N LYS A 9 7.70 -21.59 6.05
CA LYS A 9 6.69 -22.62 6.34
C LYS A 9 5.34 -22.29 5.70
N ILE A 10 4.98 -21.01 5.61
CA ILE A 10 3.78 -20.55 4.90
C ILE A 10 3.90 -20.88 3.40
N VAL A 11 5.06 -20.61 2.79
CA VAL A 11 5.33 -20.99 1.40
C VAL A 11 5.17 -22.51 1.22
N SER A 12 5.78 -23.31 2.11
CA SER A 12 5.65 -24.77 2.08
C SER A 12 4.18 -25.22 2.22
N ALA A 13 3.39 -24.61 3.10
CA ALA A 13 1.98 -24.94 3.27
C ALA A 13 1.19 -24.65 1.98
N LEU A 14 1.38 -23.51 1.36
CA LEU A 14 0.74 -23.13 0.11
C LEU A 14 1.09 -24.09 -1.03
N LYS A 15 2.37 -24.44 -1.15
CA LYS A 15 2.83 -25.44 -2.13
C LYS A 15 2.16 -26.81 -1.93
N ARG A 16 2.06 -27.28 -0.71
CA ARG A 16 1.37 -28.54 -0.39
C ARG A 16 -0.14 -28.49 -0.63
N MET A 17 -0.74 -27.32 -0.58
CA MET A 17 -2.15 -27.11 -0.93
C MET A 17 -2.38 -26.92 -2.44
N GLY A 18 -1.32 -26.98 -3.26
CA GLY A 18 -1.42 -26.97 -4.72
C GLY A 18 -1.18 -25.61 -5.36
N ALA A 19 -0.56 -24.67 -4.68
CA ALA A 19 -0.15 -23.42 -5.31
C ALA A 19 1.04 -23.65 -6.26
N ASP A 20 0.90 -23.30 -7.54
CA ASP A 20 1.97 -23.39 -8.53
C ASP A 20 3.04 -22.33 -8.30
N TYR A 21 2.63 -21.13 -7.88
CA TYR A 21 3.51 -20.02 -7.56
C TYR A 21 3.15 -19.41 -6.21
N VAL A 22 4.15 -19.16 -5.39
CA VAL A 22 4.04 -18.44 -4.12
C VAL A 22 5.05 -17.31 -4.13
N VAL A 23 4.57 -16.07 -4.03
CA VAL A 23 5.36 -14.84 -4.18
C VAL A 23 5.05 -13.84 -3.07
N ASP A 24 5.93 -12.86 -2.87
CA ASP A 24 5.83 -11.92 -1.76
C ASP A 24 5.14 -10.62 -2.17
N THR A 25 4.11 -10.22 -1.42
CA THR A 25 3.43 -8.93 -1.61
C THR A 25 4.34 -7.73 -1.33
N ASN A 26 5.41 -7.88 -0.57
CA ASN A 26 6.38 -6.81 -0.34
C ASN A 26 7.01 -6.30 -1.65
N TRP A 27 7.20 -7.18 -2.64
CA TRP A 27 7.64 -6.76 -3.96
C TRP A 27 6.65 -5.76 -4.62
N SER A 28 5.37 -6.07 -4.58
CA SER A 28 4.36 -5.16 -5.14
C SER A 28 4.15 -3.90 -4.28
N ALA A 29 4.50 -3.94 -2.99
CA ALA A 29 4.57 -2.75 -2.17
C ALA A 29 5.68 -1.81 -2.64
N ASP A 30 6.86 -2.33 -3.00
CA ASP A 30 7.92 -1.53 -3.62
C ASP A 30 7.45 -0.89 -4.93
N VAL A 31 6.73 -1.62 -5.78
CA VAL A 31 6.14 -1.06 -7.01
C VAL A 31 5.14 0.04 -6.69
N THR A 32 4.25 -0.17 -5.71
CA THR A 32 3.30 0.86 -5.25
C THR A 32 4.02 2.13 -4.83
N ILE A 33 5.10 2.01 -4.04
CA ILE A 33 5.87 3.15 -3.55
C ILE A 33 6.56 3.89 -4.70
N MET A 34 7.08 3.17 -5.68
CA MET A 34 7.69 3.79 -6.86
C MET A 34 6.68 4.58 -7.67
N GLU A 35 5.51 4.03 -7.92
CA GLU A 35 4.42 4.69 -8.65
C GLU A 35 3.87 5.89 -7.87
N GLU A 36 3.49 5.71 -6.61
CA GLU A 36 2.91 6.77 -5.79
C GLU A 36 3.93 7.89 -5.52
N GLY A 37 5.17 7.55 -5.22
CA GLY A 37 6.25 8.52 -5.03
C GLY A 37 6.53 9.33 -6.31
N THR A 38 6.49 8.70 -7.47
CA THR A 38 6.65 9.37 -8.78
C THR A 38 5.47 10.30 -9.08
N GLU A 39 4.25 9.83 -8.83
CA GLU A 39 3.03 10.66 -8.95
C GLU A 39 3.12 11.89 -8.06
N MET A 40 3.50 11.72 -6.79
CA MET A 40 3.62 12.83 -5.85
C MET A 40 4.71 13.83 -6.26
N LEU A 41 5.89 13.36 -6.67
CA LEU A 41 6.95 14.24 -7.17
C LEU A 41 6.48 15.06 -8.38
N ALA A 42 5.82 14.43 -9.33
CA ALA A 42 5.28 15.14 -10.52
C ALA A 42 4.23 16.19 -10.12
N ASN A 43 3.40 15.90 -9.12
CA ASN A 43 2.40 16.82 -8.60
C ASN A 43 3.05 18.01 -7.89
N PHE A 44 4.05 17.76 -7.04
CA PHE A 44 4.80 18.83 -6.34
C PHE A 44 5.59 19.71 -7.32
N GLU A 45 6.18 19.14 -8.37
CA GLU A 45 6.84 19.92 -9.43
C GLU A 45 5.86 20.82 -10.17
N ARG A 46 4.66 20.33 -10.48
CA ARG A 46 3.62 21.16 -11.11
C ARG A 46 3.19 22.30 -10.20
N ALA A 47 2.94 22.02 -8.91
CA ALA A 47 2.57 23.01 -7.92
C ALA A 47 3.67 24.06 -7.70
N LYS A 48 4.95 23.66 -7.71
CA LYS A 48 6.10 24.54 -7.64
C LYS A 48 6.14 25.50 -8.85
N LYS A 49 6.00 24.97 -10.07
CA LYS A 49 5.96 25.77 -11.30
C LYS A 49 4.79 26.77 -11.29
N ALA A 50 3.66 26.40 -10.70
CA ALA A 50 2.50 27.28 -10.54
C ALA A 50 2.64 28.28 -9.36
N GLY A 51 3.70 28.20 -8.54
CA GLY A 51 3.90 29.04 -7.36
C GLY A 51 2.97 28.73 -6.20
N THR A 52 2.29 27.57 -6.21
CA THR A 52 1.26 27.21 -5.22
C THR A 52 1.73 26.23 -4.16
N LEU A 53 2.87 25.57 -4.37
CA LEU A 53 3.34 24.46 -3.53
C LEU A 53 3.36 24.81 -2.01
N HIS A 54 3.82 26.01 -1.66
CA HIS A 54 3.94 26.43 -0.25
C HIS A 54 2.91 27.50 0.14
N SER A 55 2.36 28.24 -0.83
CA SER A 55 1.40 29.32 -0.56
C SER A 55 -0.03 28.81 -0.37
N LYS A 56 -0.40 27.77 -1.10
CA LYS A 56 -1.69 27.11 -1.04
C LYS A 56 -1.49 25.62 -1.38
N PRO A 57 -0.96 24.83 -0.46
CA PRO A 57 -0.67 23.42 -0.73
C PRO A 57 -1.94 22.67 -1.08
N PHE A 58 -1.88 21.90 -2.16
CA PHE A 58 -2.88 20.91 -2.47
C PHE A 58 -2.51 19.64 -1.70
N THR A 59 -3.38 19.20 -0.83
CA THR A 59 -3.15 18.02 0.00
C THR A 59 -3.45 16.75 -0.80
N TYR A 60 -2.51 15.85 -0.90
CA TYR A 60 -2.69 14.52 -1.49
C TYR A 60 -2.82 13.47 -0.40
N PHE A 61 -3.63 12.44 -0.65
CA PHE A 61 -3.82 11.30 0.23
C PHE A 61 -3.36 10.01 -0.46
N THR A 62 -2.81 9.07 0.32
CA THR A 62 -2.53 7.71 -0.15
C THR A 62 -3.81 6.99 -0.58
N SER A 63 -3.69 5.92 -1.38
CA SER A 63 -4.84 5.18 -1.93
C SER A 63 -4.83 3.68 -1.61
N CYS A 64 -3.82 3.18 -0.90
CA CYS A 64 -3.64 1.76 -0.68
C CYS A 64 -4.63 1.14 0.33
N CYS A 65 -5.29 1.96 1.17
CA CYS A 65 -6.27 1.50 2.15
C CYS A 65 -7.70 1.48 1.57
N PRO A 66 -8.31 0.29 1.35
CA PRO A 66 -9.66 0.22 0.78
C PRO A 66 -10.75 0.74 1.72
N GLY A 67 -10.51 0.75 3.03
CA GLY A 67 -11.42 1.38 3.99
C GLY A 67 -11.51 2.89 3.77
N TRP A 68 -10.37 3.53 3.61
CA TRP A 68 -10.25 4.94 3.28
C TRP A 68 -10.89 5.27 1.93
N VAL A 69 -10.54 4.53 0.88
CA VAL A 69 -11.11 4.77 -0.46
C VAL A 69 -12.62 4.64 -0.46
N ASN A 70 -13.18 3.64 0.24
CA ASN A 70 -14.63 3.52 0.42
C ASN A 70 -15.23 4.69 1.20
N TYR A 71 -14.52 5.20 2.21
CA TYR A 71 -14.96 6.38 2.96
C TYR A 71 -15.02 7.62 2.05
N VAL A 72 -13.98 7.86 1.26
CA VAL A 72 -13.95 8.98 0.31
C VAL A 72 -15.12 8.89 -0.66
N GLU A 73 -15.30 7.76 -1.32
CA GLU A 73 -16.36 7.61 -2.34
C GLU A 73 -17.76 7.81 -1.79
N LYS A 74 -18.01 7.39 -0.53
CA LYS A 74 -19.37 7.40 0.04
C LYS A 74 -19.67 8.62 0.89
N ILE A 75 -18.66 9.16 1.56
CA ILE A 75 -18.84 10.19 2.60
C ILE A 75 -18.24 11.53 2.18
N ALA A 76 -17.12 11.50 1.44
CA ALA A 76 -16.39 12.70 1.05
C ALA A 76 -15.98 12.67 -0.43
N PRO A 77 -16.95 12.55 -1.38
CA PRO A 77 -16.63 12.40 -2.81
C PRO A 77 -15.91 13.62 -3.41
N ASP A 78 -16.01 14.77 -2.78
CA ASP A 78 -15.24 15.97 -3.11
C ASP A 78 -13.74 15.81 -2.89
N MET A 79 -13.31 14.80 -2.10
CA MET A 79 -11.90 14.48 -1.88
C MET A 79 -11.31 13.51 -2.90
N ILE A 80 -12.10 12.94 -3.80
CA ILE A 80 -11.60 12.02 -4.84
C ILE A 80 -10.42 12.61 -5.63
N PRO A 81 -10.41 13.89 -6.05
CA PRO A 81 -9.28 14.49 -6.74
C PRO A 81 -7.99 14.59 -5.90
N HIS A 82 -8.10 14.44 -4.61
CA HIS A 82 -6.98 14.48 -3.66
C HIS A 82 -6.34 13.11 -3.41
N VAL A 83 -7.00 12.02 -3.80
CA VAL A 83 -6.51 10.66 -3.58
C VAL A 83 -5.56 10.27 -4.70
N SER A 84 -4.44 9.62 -4.34
CA SER A 84 -3.50 9.06 -5.31
C SER A 84 -4.18 8.10 -6.29
N SER A 85 -3.78 8.13 -7.54
CA SER A 85 -4.28 7.23 -8.58
C SER A 85 -3.61 5.85 -8.54
N THR A 86 -2.58 5.69 -7.72
CA THR A 86 -1.81 4.46 -7.61
C THR A 86 -2.62 3.34 -6.98
N ARG A 87 -2.57 2.16 -7.57
CA ARG A 87 -3.22 0.97 -7.01
C ARG A 87 -2.48 0.44 -5.77
N SER A 88 -3.21 -0.24 -4.90
CA SER A 88 -2.60 -0.91 -3.74
C SER A 88 -1.67 -2.06 -4.16
N PRO A 89 -0.75 -2.50 -3.27
CA PRO A 89 0.12 -3.64 -3.54
C PRO A 89 -0.63 -4.89 -4.00
N GLN A 90 -1.77 -5.21 -3.38
CA GLN A 90 -2.62 -6.33 -3.80
C GLN A 90 -3.10 -6.18 -5.24
N ALA A 91 -3.62 -5.00 -5.60
CA ALA A 91 -4.18 -4.75 -6.92
C ALA A 91 -3.09 -4.67 -8.00
N ILE A 92 -1.92 -4.09 -7.69
CA ILE A 92 -0.74 -4.08 -8.57
C ILE A 92 -0.27 -5.50 -8.82
N PHE A 93 -0.13 -6.31 -7.75
CA PHE A 93 0.30 -7.69 -7.88
C PHE A 93 -0.64 -8.49 -8.78
N GLY A 94 -1.95 -8.42 -8.55
CA GLY A 94 -2.94 -9.13 -9.36
C GLY A 94 -2.88 -8.75 -10.84
N ALA A 95 -2.75 -7.45 -11.12
CA ALA A 95 -2.63 -6.95 -12.49
C ALA A 95 -1.37 -7.50 -13.18
N LEU A 96 -0.21 -7.44 -12.51
CA LEU A 96 1.06 -7.91 -13.05
C LEU A 96 1.13 -9.44 -13.15
N ALA A 97 0.52 -10.16 -12.22
CA ALA A 97 0.42 -11.62 -12.30
C ALA A 97 -0.35 -12.07 -13.55
N LYS A 98 -1.46 -11.41 -13.86
CA LYS A 98 -2.30 -11.75 -15.02
C LYS A 98 -1.90 -11.07 -16.34
N THR A 99 -0.81 -10.31 -16.35
CA THR A 99 -0.25 -9.72 -17.57
C THR A 99 1.19 -10.19 -17.76
N TRP A 100 2.09 -9.65 -16.96
CA TRP A 100 3.53 -9.90 -17.10
C TRP A 100 3.92 -11.33 -16.74
N LEU A 101 3.44 -11.87 -15.59
CA LEU A 101 3.86 -13.20 -15.14
C LEU A 101 3.35 -14.30 -16.07
N VAL A 102 2.10 -14.22 -16.54
CA VAL A 102 1.55 -15.23 -17.47
C VAL A 102 2.31 -15.25 -18.78
N GLU A 103 2.72 -14.09 -19.29
CA GLU A 103 3.52 -13.99 -20.50
C GLU A 103 4.92 -14.61 -20.33
N HIS A 104 5.60 -14.26 -19.23
CA HIS A 104 6.96 -14.75 -18.95
C HIS A 104 7.00 -16.23 -18.55
N ALA A 105 5.95 -16.75 -17.92
CA ALA A 105 5.85 -18.14 -17.53
C ALA A 105 5.24 -19.03 -18.62
N GLY A 106 4.80 -18.46 -19.75
CA GLY A 106 4.15 -19.20 -20.84
C GLY A 106 2.82 -19.84 -20.44
N ILE A 107 2.09 -19.20 -19.50
CA ILE A 107 0.80 -19.69 -18.99
C ILE A 107 -0.33 -19.03 -19.77
N GLU A 108 -1.37 -19.80 -20.11
CA GLU A 108 -2.59 -19.23 -20.66
C GLU A 108 -3.27 -18.34 -19.61
N LYS A 109 -3.53 -17.08 -19.97
CA LYS A 109 -4.11 -16.08 -19.05
C LYS A 109 -5.40 -16.55 -18.36
N ARG A 110 -6.24 -17.31 -19.08
CA ARG A 110 -7.50 -17.89 -18.57
C ARG A 110 -7.29 -18.89 -17.43
N ASP A 111 -6.12 -19.51 -17.37
CA ASP A 111 -5.79 -20.55 -16.39
C ASP A 111 -5.17 -19.97 -15.11
N MET A 112 -4.70 -18.72 -15.15
CA MET A 112 -4.16 -18.04 -13.98
C MET A 112 -5.26 -17.71 -12.98
N ARG A 113 -5.06 -18.14 -11.73
CA ARG A 113 -5.86 -17.74 -10.56
C ARG A 113 -4.96 -17.10 -9.53
N VAL A 114 -5.33 -15.91 -9.11
CA VAL A 114 -4.58 -15.14 -8.10
C VAL A 114 -5.32 -15.20 -6.77
N ILE A 115 -4.68 -15.78 -5.77
CA ILE A 115 -5.17 -15.83 -4.40
C ILE A 115 -4.30 -14.91 -3.56
N SER A 116 -4.91 -13.93 -2.92
CA SER A 116 -4.24 -12.98 -2.05
C SER A 116 -4.50 -13.31 -0.58
N ILE A 117 -3.45 -13.28 0.25
CA ILE A 117 -3.56 -13.50 1.70
C ILE A 117 -3.24 -12.17 2.38
N MET A 118 -4.25 -11.58 3.02
CA MET A 118 -4.20 -10.21 3.52
C MET A 118 -4.62 -10.11 4.99
N PRO A 119 -4.10 -9.16 5.75
CA PRO A 119 -4.50 -8.95 7.14
C PRO A 119 -5.89 -8.31 7.27
N CYS A 120 -6.42 -7.70 6.20
CA CYS A 120 -7.58 -6.84 6.22
C CYS A 120 -8.77 -7.44 5.42
N THR A 121 -9.97 -7.44 6.00
CA THR A 121 -11.21 -7.90 5.33
C THR A 121 -11.64 -6.97 4.21
N ALA A 122 -11.33 -5.67 4.29
CA ALA A 122 -11.70 -4.69 3.26
C ALA A 122 -11.00 -4.97 1.91
N LYS A 123 -9.88 -5.70 1.92
CA LYS A 123 -9.20 -6.17 0.69
C LYS A 123 -10.06 -7.11 -0.16
N LYS A 124 -11.04 -7.78 0.43
CA LYS A 124 -12.05 -8.57 -0.31
C LYS A 124 -12.94 -7.67 -1.17
N GLY A 125 -13.36 -6.55 -0.60
CA GLY A 125 -14.14 -5.54 -1.34
C GLY A 125 -13.30 -4.87 -2.43
N GLU A 126 -12.04 -4.55 -2.14
CA GLU A 126 -11.13 -3.96 -3.12
C GLU A 126 -10.99 -4.86 -4.37
N ALA A 127 -10.76 -6.15 -4.19
CA ALA A 127 -10.60 -7.09 -5.31
C ALA A 127 -11.82 -7.15 -6.23
N ASN A 128 -13.01 -6.81 -5.73
CA ASN A 128 -14.28 -6.84 -6.48
C ASN A 128 -14.73 -5.46 -7.00
N ARG A 129 -13.92 -4.41 -6.84
CA ARG A 129 -14.29 -3.06 -7.32
C ARG A 129 -14.39 -3.03 -8.83
N ASP A 130 -15.44 -2.43 -9.36
CA ASP A 130 -15.66 -2.30 -10.81
C ASP A 130 -14.53 -1.52 -11.50
N THR A 131 -13.96 -0.53 -10.82
CA THR A 131 -12.82 0.27 -11.32
C THR A 131 -11.51 -0.53 -11.44
N LEU A 132 -11.42 -1.70 -10.79
CA LEU A 132 -10.25 -2.59 -10.84
C LEU A 132 -10.48 -3.80 -11.73
N LYS A 133 -11.69 -3.99 -12.24
CA LYS A 133 -11.99 -5.07 -13.21
C LYS A 133 -11.37 -4.79 -14.56
N ARG A 134 -11.08 -5.86 -15.26
CA ARG A 134 -10.62 -5.85 -16.65
C ARG A 134 -11.77 -5.56 -17.60
N ALA A 135 -11.46 -5.27 -18.86
CA ALA A 135 -12.45 -5.01 -19.89
C ALA A 135 -13.40 -6.20 -20.15
N ASP A 136 -12.95 -7.42 -19.84
CA ASP A 136 -13.76 -8.66 -19.94
C ASP A 136 -14.59 -8.94 -18.67
N GLY A 137 -14.58 -8.02 -17.69
CA GLY A 137 -15.29 -8.15 -16.42
C GLY A 137 -14.57 -9.04 -15.38
N SER A 138 -13.44 -9.65 -15.71
CA SER A 138 -12.68 -10.47 -14.79
C SER A 138 -11.93 -9.61 -13.75
N CYS A 139 -11.70 -10.18 -12.56
CA CYS A 139 -10.90 -9.54 -11.52
C CYS A 139 -9.40 -9.85 -11.70
N ASP A 140 -8.54 -8.92 -11.32
CA ASP A 140 -7.10 -9.15 -11.26
C ASP A 140 -6.72 -10.10 -10.11
N VAL A 141 -7.44 -10.00 -8.98
CA VAL A 141 -7.33 -10.93 -7.84
C VAL A 141 -8.62 -11.72 -7.74
N ASP A 142 -8.56 -13.06 -7.85
CA ASP A 142 -9.74 -13.91 -7.90
C ASP A 142 -10.29 -14.20 -6.49
N VAL A 143 -9.40 -14.40 -5.50
CA VAL A 143 -9.78 -14.74 -4.13
C VAL A 143 -8.92 -13.98 -3.14
N VAL A 144 -9.55 -13.44 -2.11
CA VAL A 144 -8.83 -12.83 -0.97
C VAL A 144 -9.15 -13.61 0.29
N LEU A 145 -8.13 -14.13 0.94
CA LEU A 145 -8.21 -14.75 2.25
C LEU A 145 -7.60 -13.83 3.31
N THR A 146 -8.29 -13.69 4.42
CA THR A 146 -7.66 -13.10 5.60
C THR A 146 -6.64 -14.08 6.21
N ILE A 147 -5.65 -13.56 6.94
CA ILE A 147 -4.68 -14.40 7.67
C ILE A 147 -5.41 -15.41 8.58
N ARG A 148 -6.52 -15.01 9.21
CA ARG A 148 -7.32 -15.91 10.07
C ARG A 148 -8.02 -17.02 9.26
N GLU A 149 -8.53 -16.70 8.09
CA GLU A 149 -9.13 -17.70 7.16
C GLU A 149 -8.06 -18.63 6.63
N PHE A 150 -6.91 -18.11 6.28
CA PHE A 150 -5.78 -18.90 5.82
C PHE A 150 -5.28 -19.87 6.92
N ALA A 151 -5.14 -19.41 8.17
CA ALA A 151 -4.79 -20.28 9.30
C ALA A 151 -5.82 -21.41 9.50
N ARG A 152 -7.12 -21.12 9.31
CA ARG A 152 -8.17 -22.16 9.33
C ARG A 152 -8.05 -23.14 8.18
N LEU A 153 -7.71 -22.64 6.98
CA LEU A 153 -7.50 -23.47 5.80
C LEU A 153 -6.34 -24.45 6.02
N ILE A 154 -5.20 -24.00 6.53
CA ILE A 154 -4.04 -24.84 6.87
C ILE A 154 -4.50 -25.98 7.81
N LYS A 155 -5.22 -25.66 8.90
CA LYS A 155 -5.72 -26.67 9.85
C LYS A 155 -6.67 -27.66 9.19
N ARG A 156 -7.59 -27.20 8.35
CA ARG A 156 -8.55 -28.05 7.63
C ARG A 156 -7.88 -28.95 6.60
N SER A 157 -6.75 -28.54 6.05
CA SER A 157 -5.94 -29.36 5.15
C SER A 157 -5.09 -30.42 5.88
N GLY A 158 -5.23 -30.55 7.19
CA GLY A 158 -4.46 -31.51 7.99
C GLY A 158 -2.98 -31.16 8.14
N LEU A 159 -2.58 -29.92 7.81
CA LEU A 159 -1.19 -29.49 7.89
C LEU A 159 -0.91 -28.89 9.27
N ASN A 160 0.21 -29.31 9.87
CA ASN A 160 0.79 -28.62 11.01
C ASN A 160 1.94 -27.74 10.55
N LEU A 161 1.78 -26.42 10.67
CA LEU A 161 2.77 -25.45 10.19
C LEU A 161 4.15 -25.64 10.86
N ALA A 162 4.17 -26.10 12.12
CA ALA A 162 5.43 -26.32 12.85
C ALA A 162 6.31 -27.39 12.19
N ASP A 163 5.71 -28.41 11.59
CA ASP A 163 6.38 -29.58 11.02
C ASP A 163 6.80 -29.37 9.55
N LEU A 164 6.42 -28.23 8.95
CA LEU A 164 6.76 -27.96 7.56
C LEU A 164 8.20 -27.43 7.42
N PRO A 165 8.92 -27.84 6.37
CA PRO A 165 10.22 -27.26 6.06
C PRO A 165 10.05 -25.82 5.60
N ASP A 166 11.07 -25.02 5.76
CA ASP A 166 11.13 -23.69 5.16
C ASP A 166 11.40 -23.80 3.66
N MET A 167 10.63 -23.06 2.87
CA MET A 167 10.80 -22.95 1.43
C MET A 167 10.92 -21.48 1.02
N PRO A 168 11.73 -21.15 0.01
CA PRO A 168 11.79 -19.80 -0.55
C PRO A 168 10.55 -19.53 -1.40
N PHE A 169 10.29 -18.26 -1.70
CA PHE A 169 9.36 -17.85 -2.73
C PHE A 169 9.81 -18.32 -4.13
N ASP A 170 8.86 -18.50 -5.05
CA ASP A 170 9.13 -19.10 -6.36
C ASP A 170 9.84 -18.20 -7.36
N SER A 171 9.53 -16.92 -7.35
CA SER A 171 10.05 -16.00 -8.35
C SER A 171 11.01 -14.99 -7.71
N PRO A 172 12.30 -15.01 -8.03
CA PRO A 172 13.21 -13.96 -7.57
C PRO A 172 12.74 -12.56 -7.98
N MET A 173 12.21 -12.40 -9.19
CA MET A 173 11.77 -11.10 -9.69
C MET A 173 10.54 -10.54 -9.00
N MET A 174 9.58 -11.39 -8.57
CA MET A 174 8.37 -10.97 -7.87
C MET A 174 8.41 -11.24 -6.36
N SER A 175 9.57 -11.52 -5.81
CA SER A 175 9.74 -11.85 -4.39
C SER A 175 10.93 -11.16 -3.74
N LEU A 176 11.79 -10.54 -4.53
CA LEU A 176 12.84 -9.67 -4.02
C LEU A 176 12.24 -8.29 -3.76
N SER A 177 12.15 -7.94 -2.49
CA SER A 177 11.69 -6.63 -2.04
C SER A 177 12.82 -5.84 -1.40
N SER A 178 12.69 -4.52 -1.42
CA SER A 178 13.56 -3.63 -0.66
C SER A 178 13.10 -3.52 0.80
N GLY A 179 13.90 -2.84 1.62
CA GLY A 179 13.46 -2.47 2.98
C GLY A 179 12.21 -1.57 2.99
N ALA A 180 11.92 -0.87 1.90
CA ALA A 180 10.74 -0.03 1.77
C ALA A 180 9.45 -0.88 1.75
N GLY A 181 9.42 -1.98 0.98
CA GLY A 181 8.30 -2.93 0.98
C GLY A 181 8.03 -3.53 2.35
N GLN A 182 9.08 -3.81 3.13
CA GLN A 182 8.92 -4.31 4.50
C GLN A 182 8.36 -3.24 5.46
N LEU A 183 8.79 -1.98 5.32
CA LEU A 183 8.27 -0.85 6.10
C LEU A 183 6.78 -0.62 5.87
N PHE A 184 6.29 -0.91 4.67
CA PHE A 184 4.90 -0.73 4.28
C PHE A 184 3.91 -1.41 5.24
N GLY A 185 4.28 -2.52 5.84
CA GLY A 185 3.47 -3.26 6.81
C GLY A 185 3.39 -2.64 8.21
N SER A 186 4.11 -1.56 8.48
CA SER A 186 4.09 -0.86 9.75
C SER A 186 3.26 0.42 9.68
N THR A 187 2.75 0.86 10.83
CA THR A 187 2.02 2.13 10.95
C THR A 187 2.88 3.33 10.52
N GLY A 188 2.42 4.09 9.53
CA GLY A 188 3.18 5.18 8.92
C GLY A 188 4.27 4.71 7.96
N GLY A 189 4.35 3.40 7.70
CA GLY A 189 5.38 2.81 6.86
C GLY A 189 5.23 3.13 5.38
N VAL A 190 4.00 3.34 4.91
CA VAL A 190 3.74 3.78 3.52
C VAL A 190 4.34 5.16 3.31
N MET A 191 4.04 6.09 4.21
CA MET A 191 4.60 7.45 4.18
C MET A 191 6.12 7.44 4.29
N GLU A 192 6.67 6.67 5.23
CA GLU A 192 8.12 6.57 5.39
C GLU A 192 8.80 6.03 4.12
N ALA A 193 8.27 4.98 3.54
CA ALA A 193 8.80 4.38 2.32
C ALA A 193 8.70 5.34 1.12
N ALA A 194 7.54 6.01 0.94
CA ALA A 194 7.34 6.99 -0.13
C ALA A 194 8.29 8.18 0.01
N VAL A 195 8.43 8.73 1.22
CA VAL A 195 9.31 9.88 1.50
C VAL A 195 10.78 9.52 1.26
N ARG A 196 11.24 8.34 1.71
CA ARG A 196 12.60 7.87 1.45
C ARG A 196 12.88 7.73 -0.04
N THR A 197 11.93 7.18 -0.78
CA THR A 197 12.03 7.02 -2.24
C THR A 197 12.07 8.38 -2.94
N MET A 198 11.15 9.28 -2.61
CA MET A 198 11.16 10.65 -3.13
C MET A 198 12.46 11.39 -2.81
N SER A 199 12.98 11.22 -1.59
CA SER A 199 14.25 11.82 -1.16
C SER A 199 15.43 11.25 -1.94
N ALA A 200 15.47 9.94 -2.16
CA ALA A 200 16.51 9.30 -2.96
C ALA A 200 16.53 9.81 -4.40
N VAL A 201 15.35 9.96 -5.01
CA VAL A 201 15.21 10.47 -6.38
C VAL A 201 15.62 11.95 -6.48
N LYS A 202 15.19 12.79 -5.53
CA LYS A 202 15.42 14.24 -5.58
C LYS A 202 16.79 14.68 -5.07
N ASN A 203 17.24 14.08 -3.98
CA ASN A 203 18.47 14.49 -3.31
C ASN A 203 19.68 13.65 -3.74
N GLN A 204 19.45 12.53 -4.46
CA GLN A 204 20.46 11.50 -4.74
C GLN A 204 21.11 10.95 -3.46
N ASP A 205 20.42 11.10 -2.33
CA ASP A 205 20.87 10.69 -1.00
C ASP A 205 19.64 10.20 -0.21
N PRO A 206 19.52 8.89 0.05
CA PRO A 206 18.41 8.33 0.79
C PRO A 206 18.53 8.68 2.28
N ARG A 207 18.09 9.86 2.66
CA ARG A 207 18.07 10.28 4.07
C ARG A 207 16.96 9.55 4.81
N PRO A 208 17.19 9.19 6.08
CA PRO A 208 16.12 8.69 6.93
C PRO A 208 15.05 9.78 7.09
N MET A 209 13.79 9.35 7.10
CA MET A 209 12.70 10.25 7.43
C MET A 209 12.88 10.79 8.85
N PRO A 210 12.65 12.09 9.09
CA PRO A 210 12.64 12.61 10.46
C PRO A 210 11.53 11.91 11.26
N PRO A 211 11.68 11.78 12.57
CA PRO A 211 10.67 11.15 13.42
C PRO A 211 9.34 11.90 13.30
N LEU A 212 8.25 11.13 13.17
CA LEU A 212 6.90 11.67 13.21
C LEU A 212 6.57 12.14 14.62
N THR A 213 6.14 13.38 14.77
CA THR A 213 5.75 13.96 16.04
C THR A 213 4.23 14.03 16.17
N PRO A 214 3.66 13.72 17.36
CA PRO A 214 2.24 13.88 17.61
C PRO A 214 1.81 15.35 17.46
N VAL A 215 0.66 15.58 16.83
CA VAL A 215 0.08 16.91 16.70
C VAL A 215 -0.64 17.27 18.00
N ARG A 216 -0.29 18.41 18.60
CA ARG A 216 -0.90 18.86 19.84
C ARG A 216 -2.42 19.03 19.72
N GLY A 217 -3.16 18.34 20.58
CA GLY A 217 -4.63 18.41 20.61
C GLY A 217 -5.33 17.56 19.53
N MET A 218 -4.55 16.79 18.74
CA MET A 218 -5.06 15.85 17.74
C MET A 218 -4.43 14.47 18.01
N GLU A 219 -5.02 13.76 18.95
CA GLU A 219 -4.63 12.39 19.24
C GLU A 219 -4.70 11.55 17.95
N PHE A 220 -3.73 10.66 17.73
CA PHE A 220 -3.64 9.82 16.52
C PHE A 220 -3.30 10.52 15.19
N ILE A 221 -2.91 11.79 15.20
CA ILE A 221 -2.27 12.45 14.06
C ILE A 221 -0.81 12.71 14.40
N LYS A 222 0.09 12.24 13.52
CA LYS A 222 1.53 12.48 13.61
C LYS A 222 1.98 13.21 12.36
N GLU A 223 2.88 14.16 12.50
CA GLU A 223 3.39 14.95 11.39
C GLU A 223 4.91 15.01 11.35
N ALA A 224 5.46 15.29 10.18
CA ALA A 224 6.86 15.64 10.00
C ALA A 224 7.00 16.64 8.84
N THR A 225 8.15 17.32 8.82
CA THR A 225 8.57 18.14 7.68
C THR A 225 9.83 17.53 7.09
N VAL A 226 9.78 17.28 5.76
CA VAL A 226 10.87 16.65 5.03
C VAL A 226 11.35 17.60 3.93
N ARG A 227 12.66 17.80 3.86
CA ARG A 227 13.24 18.60 2.78
C ARG A 227 13.49 17.73 1.54
N LEU A 228 12.81 18.04 0.46
CA LEU A 228 12.93 17.36 -0.84
C LEU A 228 13.66 18.25 -1.86
N GLY A 229 14.98 18.29 -1.76
CA GLY A 229 15.83 19.02 -2.72
C GLY A 229 15.36 20.45 -2.99
N ASP A 230 15.17 20.76 -4.25
CA ASP A 230 14.71 22.06 -4.75
C ASP A 230 13.20 22.30 -4.58
N LEU A 231 12.43 21.28 -4.17
CA LEU A 231 11.02 21.45 -3.79
C LEU A 231 10.87 22.12 -2.42
N GLY A 232 11.93 22.14 -1.61
CA GLY A 232 11.91 22.74 -0.27
C GLY A 232 11.28 21.81 0.76
N ASP A 233 10.62 22.40 1.75
CA ASP A 233 10.08 21.70 2.91
C ASP A 233 8.66 21.20 2.64
N ILE A 234 8.49 19.89 2.60
CA ILE A 234 7.21 19.20 2.41
C ILE A 234 6.68 18.72 3.76
N ARG A 235 5.49 19.17 4.12
CA ARG A 235 4.82 18.73 5.37
C ARG A 235 3.98 17.51 5.07
N ILE A 236 4.16 16.47 5.87
CA ILE A 236 3.48 15.19 5.76
C ILE A 236 2.74 14.87 7.06
N ALA A 237 1.68 14.06 6.97
CA ALA A 237 0.98 13.55 8.14
C ALA A 237 0.61 12.08 7.98
N VAL A 238 0.59 11.36 9.10
CA VAL A 238 0.03 10.02 9.24
C VAL A 238 -1.17 10.13 10.17
N VAL A 239 -2.34 9.76 9.67
CA VAL A 239 -3.62 9.95 10.35
C VAL A 239 -4.27 8.61 10.60
N HIS A 240 -4.49 8.28 11.87
CA HIS A 240 -5.14 7.04 12.28
C HIS A 240 -6.63 7.30 12.54
N GLU A 241 -7.46 6.33 12.15
CA GLU A 241 -8.90 6.29 12.34
C GLU A 241 -9.69 7.29 11.47
N CYS A 242 -10.83 6.84 10.95
CA CYS A 242 -11.69 7.64 10.08
C CYS A 242 -12.19 8.94 10.74
N ALA A 243 -12.35 8.96 12.07
CA ALA A 243 -12.77 10.16 12.79
C ALA A 243 -11.73 11.28 12.72
N ASN A 244 -10.44 10.93 12.67
CA ASN A 244 -9.37 11.92 12.58
C ASN A 244 -9.11 12.33 11.12
N ILE A 245 -9.28 11.41 10.17
CA ILE A 245 -9.22 11.79 8.76
C ILE A 245 -10.34 12.78 8.39
N ALA A 246 -11.53 12.65 8.99
CA ALA A 246 -12.61 13.63 8.81
C ALA A 246 -12.19 15.06 9.22
N LYS A 247 -11.41 15.20 10.31
CA LYS A 247 -10.87 16.51 10.71
C LYS A 247 -9.90 17.08 9.68
N VAL A 248 -9.02 16.23 9.11
CA VAL A 248 -8.10 16.67 8.06
C VAL A 248 -8.85 17.05 6.79
N ILE A 249 -9.90 16.32 6.42
CA ILE A 249 -10.80 16.68 5.31
C ILE A 249 -11.40 18.07 5.52
N GLU A 250 -11.92 18.35 6.72
CA GLU A 250 -12.47 19.69 7.04
C GLU A 250 -11.39 20.79 6.93
N MET A 251 -10.15 20.50 7.33
CA MET A 251 -9.03 21.44 7.11
C MET A 251 -8.77 21.67 5.62
N VAL A 252 -8.86 20.63 4.79
CA VAL A 252 -8.71 20.76 3.32
C VAL A 252 -9.83 21.61 2.74
N ARG A 253 -11.09 21.32 3.10
CA ARG A 253 -12.28 22.07 2.66
C ARG A 253 -12.21 23.56 3.02
N ASN A 254 -11.73 23.84 4.23
CA ASN A 254 -11.59 25.21 4.73
C ASN A 254 -10.30 25.92 4.23
N GLY A 255 -9.46 25.24 3.44
CA GLY A 255 -8.18 25.78 2.95
C GLY A 255 -7.14 26.04 4.04
N THR A 256 -7.25 25.37 5.18
CA THR A 256 -6.36 25.51 6.35
C THR A 256 -5.43 24.31 6.54
N CYS A 257 -5.55 23.29 5.70
CA CYS A 257 -4.69 22.10 5.79
C CYS A 257 -3.24 22.45 5.46
N PRO A 258 -2.30 22.18 6.39
CA PRO A 258 -0.90 22.52 6.17
C PRO A 258 -0.12 21.41 5.45
N TYR A 259 -0.75 20.23 5.24
CA TYR A 259 -0.06 19.05 4.73
C TYR A 259 -0.09 18.99 3.22
N HIS A 260 1.01 18.55 2.64
CA HIS A 260 1.15 18.27 1.22
C HIS A 260 0.79 16.81 0.89
N PHE A 261 1.11 15.90 1.81
CA PHE A 261 0.87 14.48 1.64
C PHE A 261 0.42 13.84 2.97
N VAL A 262 -0.63 13.03 2.91
CA VAL A 262 -1.25 12.40 4.09
C VAL A 262 -1.41 10.91 3.85
N GLU A 263 -0.89 10.10 4.77
CA GLU A 263 -1.19 8.67 4.84
C GLU A 263 -2.40 8.46 5.74
N ASP A 264 -3.44 7.81 5.19
CA ASP A 264 -4.55 7.32 5.98
C ASP A 264 -4.27 5.89 6.48
N VAL A 265 -4.45 5.70 7.77
CA VAL A 265 -4.41 4.40 8.44
C VAL A 265 -5.77 4.14 9.07
N SER A 266 -6.74 3.72 8.25
CA SER A 266 -8.11 3.50 8.72
C SER A 266 -8.26 2.25 9.60
N ASN A 267 -7.29 1.34 9.58
CA ASN A 267 -7.26 0.16 10.42
C ASN A 267 -6.44 0.41 11.69
N ALA A 268 -7.12 0.69 12.81
CA ALA A 268 -6.51 0.78 14.14
C ALA A 268 -5.88 -0.55 14.63
N ASP A 269 -6.11 -1.65 13.95
CA ASP A 269 -5.68 -2.99 14.36
C ASP A 269 -4.24 -3.36 13.96
N LEU A 270 -3.51 -2.46 13.28
CA LEU A 270 -2.08 -2.63 12.96
C LEU A 270 -1.19 -1.95 14.01
N ARG A 271 -1.53 -2.10 15.29
CA ARG A 271 -0.68 -1.69 16.41
C ARG A 271 0.38 -2.73 16.71
#